data_efae38972a01ad1ac6527fd1d2204840
#
_entry.id   efae38972a01ad1ac6527fd1d2204840
#
_cell.length_a   1.000
_cell.length_b   1.000
_cell.length_c   1.000
_cell.angle_alpha   90.00
_cell.angle_beta   90.00
_cell.angle_gamma   90.00
#
_symmetry.space_group_name_H-M   'P 1'
#
loop_
_entity.id
_entity.type
_entity.pdbx_description
1 polymer ?
#
loop_
_entity_poly.entity_id
_entity_poly.type
_entity_poly.pdbx_seq_one_letter_code
_entity_poly.pdbx_strand_id
1 'polypeptide(L)'
;MAHKNHLLAILTEQMYDTLAPNLHQVSLNRGDMLHLPNETINELYFPIDCLLSITITMSNGATAETGVVGNREVIGINAFMGGRETTQTEYVVQIAGTAMKIDAEIMRREFQKNQELRDVMLRYTQAFIAQISQSVACNRLHQIEQRLARWLLEVQDRINSDELILTQELISNMLGVRRSGVTQAAQKLQEEGLISYSRGHIQILNQQKLEAKSCECFEVVRDEYDRLLGRKNRGKK
;
A
#
# COMPACT_ATOMS: atom_id res chain seq x y z
N MET A 1 -8.02 -10.66 20.11
CA MET A 1 -6.64 -10.24 19.73
C MET A 1 -6.77 -9.06 18.78
N ALA A 2 -6.02 -7.98 18.98
CA ALA A 2 -6.05 -6.88 18.03
C ALA A 2 -5.46 -7.36 16.69
N HIS A 3 -6.29 -7.40 15.65
CA HIS A 3 -5.85 -7.81 14.32
C HIS A 3 -4.89 -6.74 13.79
N LYS A 4 -3.71 -7.16 13.36
CA LYS A 4 -2.65 -6.24 12.92
C LYS A 4 -2.94 -5.57 11.57
N ASN A 5 -3.84 -6.15 10.75
CA ASN A 5 -4.33 -5.50 9.53
C ASN A 5 -5.66 -4.79 9.81
N HIS A 6 -5.81 -3.55 9.38
CA HIS A 6 -6.97 -2.70 9.69
C HIS A 6 -8.28 -3.20 9.08
N LEU A 7 -8.26 -3.73 7.86
CA LEU A 7 -9.48 -4.27 7.24
C LEU A 7 -10.01 -5.49 8.02
N LEU A 8 -9.13 -6.35 8.50
CA LEU A 8 -9.52 -7.47 9.35
C LEU A 8 -9.98 -7.00 10.74
N ALA A 9 -9.41 -5.90 11.24
CA ALA A 9 -9.73 -5.36 12.56
C ALA A 9 -11.09 -4.64 12.62
N ILE A 10 -11.62 -4.18 11.49
CA ILE A 10 -12.93 -3.49 11.44
C ILE A 10 -14.09 -4.44 11.16
N LEU A 11 -13.83 -5.72 10.92
CA LEU A 11 -14.87 -6.75 10.84
C LEU A 11 -15.42 -7.03 12.25
N THR A 12 -16.70 -7.40 12.33
CA THR A 12 -17.25 -7.94 13.58
C THR A 12 -16.53 -9.24 13.96
N GLU A 13 -16.54 -9.58 15.23
CA GLU A 13 -15.94 -10.82 15.74
C GLU A 13 -16.53 -12.04 15.00
N GLN A 14 -17.85 -12.08 14.81
CA GLN A 14 -18.52 -13.14 14.07
C GLN A 14 -18.02 -13.27 12.61
N MET A 15 -17.84 -12.14 11.91
CA MET A 15 -17.34 -12.17 10.53
C MET A 15 -15.87 -12.58 10.48
N TYR A 16 -15.06 -12.07 11.40
CA TYR A 16 -13.66 -12.48 11.49
C TYR A 16 -13.52 -13.97 11.77
N ASP A 17 -14.31 -14.54 12.71
CA ASP A 17 -14.28 -15.96 13.06
C ASP A 17 -14.69 -16.85 11.88
N THR A 18 -15.50 -16.35 10.95
CA THR A 18 -15.82 -17.04 9.69
C THR A 18 -14.61 -17.16 8.77
N LEU A 19 -13.76 -16.13 8.73
CA LEU A 19 -12.55 -16.11 7.88
C LEU A 19 -11.36 -16.78 8.56
N ALA A 20 -11.23 -16.67 9.88
CA ALA A 20 -10.07 -17.05 10.68
C ALA A 20 -9.52 -18.47 10.40
N PRO A 21 -10.35 -19.53 10.23
CA PRO A 21 -9.87 -20.86 9.90
C PRO A 21 -9.10 -20.96 8.58
N ASN A 22 -9.32 -20.00 7.67
CA ASN A 22 -8.73 -19.96 6.33
C ASN A 22 -7.67 -18.86 6.18
N LEU A 23 -7.43 -18.08 7.23
CA LEU A 23 -6.40 -17.04 7.26
C LEU A 23 -5.08 -17.63 7.76
N HIS A 24 -4.06 -17.60 6.93
CA HIS A 24 -2.73 -18.13 7.24
C HIS A 24 -1.70 -16.99 7.25
N GLN A 25 -0.92 -16.89 8.33
CA GLN A 25 0.19 -15.94 8.35
C GLN A 25 1.34 -16.47 7.50
N VAL A 26 1.86 -15.62 6.62
CA VAL A 26 2.99 -15.92 5.74
C VAL A 26 4.07 -14.85 5.87
N SER A 27 5.33 -15.24 5.69
CA SER A 27 6.47 -14.34 5.55
C SER A 27 6.70 -14.07 4.08
N LEU A 28 6.91 -12.82 3.72
CA LEU A 28 7.12 -12.34 2.36
C LEU A 28 8.51 -11.70 2.28
N ASN A 29 9.29 -12.08 1.27
CA ASN A 29 10.61 -11.52 1.03
C ASN A 29 10.53 -10.41 -0.01
N ARG A 30 11.43 -9.44 0.09
CA ARG A 30 11.53 -8.39 -0.91
C ARG A 30 11.80 -8.97 -2.29
N GLY A 31 11.01 -8.53 -3.28
CA GLY A 31 11.08 -8.99 -4.66
C GLY A 31 10.20 -10.20 -4.97
N ASP A 32 9.55 -10.82 -3.96
CA ASP A 32 8.57 -11.87 -4.22
C ASP A 32 7.46 -11.32 -5.12
N MET A 33 7.16 -12.05 -6.21
CA MET A 33 6.06 -11.77 -7.14
C MET A 33 4.83 -12.57 -6.67
N LEU A 34 3.81 -11.87 -6.20
CA LEU A 34 2.58 -12.49 -5.70
C LEU A 34 1.55 -12.72 -6.80
N HIS A 35 1.68 -11.99 -7.91
CA HIS A 35 0.80 -12.11 -9.07
C HIS A 35 1.47 -11.56 -10.32
N LEU A 36 1.29 -12.24 -11.45
CA LEU A 36 1.73 -11.81 -12.77
C LEU A 36 0.52 -11.47 -13.67
N PRO A 37 0.69 -10.57 -14.64
CA PRO A 37 -0.40 -10.17 -15.54
C PRO A 37 -1.04 -11.35 -16.25
N ASN A 38 -2.35 -11.32 -16.36
CA ASN A 38 -3.19 -12.36 -17.00
C ASN A 38 -3.23 -13.72 -16.29
N GLU A 39 -2.52 -13.92 -15.20
CA GLU A 39 -2.67 -15.11 -14.37
C GLU A 39 -3.95 -15.03 -13.53
N THR A 40 -4.46 -16.18 -13.09
CA THR A 40 -5.58 -16.21 -12.13
C THR A 40 -5.08 -15.80 -10.75
N ILE A 41 -5.80 -14.89 -10.10
CA ILE A 41 -5.53 -14.51 -8.71
C ILE A 41 -6.09 -15.59 -7.80
N ASN A 42 -5.21 -16.40 -7.22
CA ASN A 42 -5.59 -17.53 -6.36
C ASN A 42 -5.64 -17.15 -4.88
N GLU A 43 -5.00 -16.05 -4.50
CA GLU A 43 -4.83 -15.67 -3.09
C GLU A 43 -4.97 -14.16 -2.91
N LEU A 44 -5.52 -13.76 -1.76
CA LEU A 44 -5.50 -12.38 -1.28
C LEU A 44 -4.53 -12.27 -0.10
N TYR A 45 -3.86 -11.12 0.00
CA TYR A 45 -2.92 -10.85 1.09
C TYR A 45 -3.33 -9.57 1.82
N PHE A 46 -3.44 -9.69 3.15
CA PHE A 46 -3.65 -8.59 4.09
C PHE A 46 -2.32 -8.30 4.80
N PRO A 47 -1.55 -7.29 4.37
CA PRO A 47 -0.26 -6.97 4.98
C PRO A 47 -0.39 -6.64 6.46
N ILE A 48 0.65 -7.00 7.23
CA ILE A 48 0.78 -6.67 8.67
C ILE A 48 1.85 -5.60 8.84
N ASP A 49 3.05 -5.88 8.37
CA ASP A 49 4.25 -5.04 8.49
C ASP A 49 5.10 -5.03 7.21
N CYS A 50 4.60 -5.61 6.12
CA CYS A 50 5.19 -5.54 4.78
C CYS A 50 4.53 -4.47 3.93
N LEU A 51 5.20 -4.07 2.84
CA LEU A 51 4.66 -3.19 1.81
C LEU A 51 4.62 -3.92 0.48
N LEU A 52 3.45 -3.92 -0.15
CA LEU A 52 3.21 -4.46 -1.47
C LEU A 52 2.95 -3.33 -2.45
N SER A 53 3.45 -3.46 -3.68
CA SER A 53 3.16 -2.54 -4.78
C SER A 53 2.36 -3.23 -5.87
N ILE A 54 1.46 -2.46 -6.44
CA ILE A 54 0.76 -2.79 -7.68
C ILE A 54 1.46 -2.03 -8.79
N THR A 55 2.05 -2.76 -9.74
CA THR A 55 2.84 -2.19 -10.82
C THR A 55 2.30 -2.57 -12.19
N ILE A 56 2.62 -1.76 -13.18
CA ILE A 56 2.39 -2.05 -14.60
C ILE A 56 3.72 -1.94 -15.32
N THR A 57 4.10 -2.98 -16.05
CA THR A 57 5.28 -2.99 -16.93
C THR A 57 4.83 -2.78 -18.37
N MET A 58 5.36 -1.74 -19.00
CA MET A 58 5.06 -1.38 -20.38
C MET A 58 5.88 -2.24 -21.35
N SER A 59 5.49 -2.29 -22.63
CA SER A 59 6.16 -3.08 -23.68
C SER A 59 7.65 -2.76 -23.88
N ASN A 60 8.09 -1.55 -23.48
CA ASN A 60 9.50 -1.13 -23.51
C ASN A 60 10.27 -1.50 -22.24
N GLY A 61 9.66 -2.24 -21.31
CA GLY A 61 10.25 -2.64 -20.03
C GLY A 61 10.18 -1.58 -18.92
N ALA A 62 9.64 -0.39 -19.18
CA ALA A 62 9.46 0.61 -18.14
C ALA A 62 8.32 0.21 -17.20
N THR A 63 8.59 0.24 -15.89
CA THR A 63 7.63 -0.11 -14.85
C THR A 63 7.21 1.14 -14.09
N ALA A 64 5.91 1.25 -13.81
CA ALA A 64 5.34 2.30 -12.96
C ALA A 64 4.47 1.69 -11.86
N GLU A 65 4.56 2.27 -10.66
CA GLU A 65 3.64 1.94 -9.56
C GLU A 65 2.30 2.63 -9.79
N THR A 66 1.23 1.88 -9.61
CA THR A 66 -0.14 2.40 -9.66
C THR A 66 -0.77 2.50 -8.27
N GLY A 67 -0.25 1.77 -7.28
CA GLY A 67 -0.71 1.83 -5.91
C GLY A 67 0.19 1.05 -4.96
N VAL A 68 0.16 1.44 -3.69
CA VAL A 68 0.81 0.75 -2.57
C VAL A 68 -0.25 0.16 -1.65
N VAL A 69 0.06 -0.99 -1.07
CA VAL A 69 -0.84 -1.75 -0.18
C VAL A 69 -0.06 -2.15 1.07
N GLY A 70 -0.57 -1.77 2.22
CA GLY A 70 0.04 -2.07 3.52
C GLY A 70 -0.99 -2.50 4.56
N ASN A 71 -0.72 -2.25 5.84
CA ASN A 71 -1.52 -2.76 6.96
C ASN A 71 -2.96 -2.21 7.07
N ARG A 72 -3.37 -1.31 6.19
CA ARG A 72 -4.77 -0.81 6.09
C ARG A 72 -5.56 -1.46 4.97
N GLU A 73 -4.94 -2.30 4.17
CA GLU A 73 -5.41 -2.70 2.85
C GLU A 73 -5.33 -4.21 2.65
N VAL A 74 -5.82 -4.64 1.48
CA VAL A 74 -5.69 -6.00 0.95
C VAL A 74 -5.32 -5.93 -0.52
N ILE A 75 -4.47 -6.84 -1.00
CA ILE A 75 -4.19 -7.01 -2.42
C ILE A 75 -4.91 -8.24 -2.96
N GLY A 76 -5.29 -8.21 -4.25
CA GLY A 76 -6.02 -9.30 -4.90
C GLY A 76 -7.53 -9.07 -5.01
N ILE A 77 -8.02 -7.83 -4.84
CA ILE A 77 -9.46 -7.50 -4.88
C ILE A 77 -10.15 -7.91 -6.19
N ASN A 78 -9.43 -7.96 -7.29
CA ASN A 78 -9.95 -8.39 -8.59
C ASN A 78 -10.53 -9.82 -8.54
N ALA A 79 -10.06 -10.67 -7.62
CA ALA A 79 -10.51 -12.05 -7.47
C ALA A 79 -12.00 -12.20 -7.15
N PHE A 80 -12.64 -11.19 -6.55
CA PHE A 80 -14.06 -11.24 -6.18
C PHE A 80 -14.93 -10.20 -6.89
N MET A 81 -14.34 -9.35 -7.75
CA MET A 81 -15.07 -8.30 -8.48
C MET A 81 -15.73 -8.78 -9.76
N GLY A 82 -15.53 -10.04 -10.16
CA GLY A 82 -15.99 -10.63 -11.41
C GLY A 82 -14.97 -10.45 -12.54
N GLY A 83 -15.16 -11.13 -13.68
CA GLY A 83 -14.32 -10.94 -14.85
C GLY A 83 -13.05 -11.79 -14.91
N ARG A 84 -13.16 -13.10 -14.79
CA ARG A 84 -12.07 -14.10 -14.90
C ARG A 84 -10.95 -14.00 -13.85
N GLU A 85 -11.13 -13.17 -12.82
CA GLU A 85 -10.26 -13.19 -11.63
C GLU A 85 -8.78 -12.91 -11.92
N THR A 86 -8.51 -12.11 -12.94
CA THR A 86 -7.17 -11.70 -13.34
C THR A 86 -7.06 -10.19 -13.43
N THR A 87 -5.85 -9.69 -13.60
CA THR A 87 -5.56 -8.27 -13.82
C THR A 87 -4.38 -8.11 -14.78
N GLN A 88 -4.21 -6.90 -15.32
CA GLN A 88 -3.05 -6.53 -16.13
C GLN A 88 -1.89 -6.00 -15.28
N THR A 89 -2.06 -5.97 -13.95
CA THR A 89 -1.06 -5.47 -13.01
C THR A 89 -0.26 -6.62 -12.39
N GLU A 90 0.94 -6.31 -11.95
CA GLU A 90 1.81 -7.20 -11.17
C GLU A 90 1.67 -6.84 -9.68
N TYR A 91 1.79 -7.84 -8.80
CA TYR A 91 1.88 -7.62 -7.36
C TYR A 91 3.25 -8.02 -6.86
N VAL A 92 4.00 -7.07 -6.32
CA VAL A 92 5.38 -7.28 -5.88
C VAL A 92 5.61 -6.82 -4.45
N VAL A 93 6.40 -7.59 -3.68
CA VAL A 93 6.80 -7.23 -2.32
C VAL A 93 7.92 -6.20 -2.36
N GLN A 94 7.68 -5.00 -1.89
CA GLN A 94 8.66 -3.92 -1.84
C GLN A 94 9.44 -3.88 -0.52
N ILE A 95 8.74 -4.05 0.61
CA ILE A 95 9.36 -4.18 1.92
C ILE A 95 8.95 -5.54 2.48
N ALA A 96 9.95 -6.34 2.84
CA ALA A 96 9.74 -7.66 3.44
C ALA A 96 8.99 -7.55 4.78
N GLY A 97 8.28 -8.61 5.14
CA GLY A 97 7.54 -8.68 6.39
C GLY A 97 6.51 -9.80 6.37
N THR A 98 5.40 -9.61 7.06
CA THR A 98 4.36 -10.63 7.20
C THR A 98 3.01 -10.13 6.68
N ALA A 99 2.18 -11.07 6.20
CA ALA A 99 0.81 -10.85 5.80
C ALA A 99 -0.09 -12.01 6.26
N MET A 100 -1.39 -11.74 6.40
CA MET A 100 -2.40 -12.81 6.44
C MET A 100 -2.82 -13.10 5.00
N LYS A 101 -2.80 -14.38 4.62
CA LYS A 101 -3.16 -14.88 3.31
C LYS A 101 -4.45 -15.68 3.39
N ILE A 102 -5.32 -15.54 2.38
CA ILE A 102 -6.55 -16.32 2.24
C ILE A 102 -6.75 -16.72 0.77
N ASP A 103 -7.33 -17.88 0.55
CA ASP A 103 -7.73 -18.36 -0.77
C ASP A 103 -8.80 -17.44 -1.40
N ALA A 104 -8.63 -17.13 -2.68
CA ALA A 104 -9.49 -16.20 -3.41
C ALA A 104 -10.91 -16.74 -3.59
N GLU A 105 -11.10 -18.06 -3.73
CA GLU A 105 -12.42 -18.66 -3.89
C GLU A 105 -13.20 -18.61 -2.57
N ILE A 106 -12.53 -18.84 -1.45
CA ILE A 106 -13.13 -18.67 -0.12
C ILE A 106 -13.57 -17.22 0.07
N MET A 107 -12.69 -16.26 -0.24
CA MET A 107 -13.01 -14.84 -0.11
C MET A 107 -14.17 -14.43 -1.02
N ARG A 108 -14.23 -14.93 -2.25
CA ARG A 108 -15.32 -14.69 -3.20
C ARG A 108 -16.65 -15.24 -2.68
N ARG A 109 -16.65 -16.47 -2.18
CA ARG A 109 -17.84 -17.10 -1.62
C ARG A 109 -18.39 -16.30 -0.44
N GLU A 110 -17.53 -15.88 0.48
CA GLU A 110 -17.92 -15.08 1.64
C GLU A 110 -18.37 -13.66 1.24
N PHE A 111 -17.72 -13.04 0.27
CA PHE A 111 -18.13 -11.75 -0.30
C PHE A 111 -19.56 -11.82 -0.90
N GLN A 112 -19.92 -12.93 -1.55
CA GLN A 112 -21.27 -13.11 -2.11
C GLN A 112 -22.34 -13.33 -1.04
N LYS A 113 -22.00 -14.05 0.03
CA LYS A 113 -22.95 -14.47 1.07
C LYS A 113 -23.11 -13.46 2.20
N ASN A 114 -22.04 -12.76 2.57
CA ASN A 114 -22.01 -11.91 3.73
C ASN A 114 -22.04 -10.44 3.35
N GLN A 115 -23.10 -9.74 3.76
CA GLN A 115 -23.29 -8.33 3.45
C GLN A 115 -22.22 -7.45 4.13
N GLU A 116 -21.86 -7.72 5.38
CA GLU A 116 -20.86 -6.94 6.11
C GLU A 116 -19.50 -6.98 5.40
N LEU A 117 -19.04 -8.20 5.04
CA LEU A 117 -17.77 -8.34 4.31
C LEU A 117 -17.81 -7.61 2.97
N ARG A 118 -18.92 -7.75 2.24
CA ARG A 118 -19.12 -7.06 0.97
C ARG A 118 -19.04 -5.54 1.14
N ASP A 119 -19.72 -4.99 2.15
CA ASP A 119 -19.74 -3.54 2.40
C ASP A 119 -18.35 -3.02 2.79
N VAL A 120 -17.59 -3.76 3.60
CA VAL A 120 -16.19 -3.41 3.95
C VAL A 120 -15.30 -3.43 2.72
N MET A 121 -15.37 -4.49 1.90
CA MET A 121 -14.54 -4.63 0.70
C MET A 121 -14.89 -3.57 -0.36
N LEU A 122 -16.15 -3.22 -0.55
CA LEU A 122 -16.57 -2.16 -1.48
C LEU A 122 -16.10 -0.78 -1.01
N ARG A 123 -16.18 -0.47 0.28
CA ARG A 123 -15.65 0.78 0.85
C ARG A 123 -14.13 0.86 0.70
N TYR A 124 -13.43 -0.26 0.92
CA TYR A 124 -11.99 -0.33 0.65
C TYR A 124 -11.68 -0.09 -0.83
N THR A 125 -12.41 -0.74 -1.74
CA THR A 125 -12.24 -0.54 -3.19
C THR A 125 -12.42 0.93 -3.57
N GLN A 126 -13.42 1.61 -3.00
CA GLN A 126 -13.63 3.05 -3.20
C GLN A 126 -12.42 3.88 -2.70
N ALA A 127 -11.91 3.60 -1.50
CA ALA A 127 -10.73 4.26 -0.95
C ALA A 127 -9.49 4.04 -1.83
N PHE A 128 -9.32 2.83 -2.33
CA PHE A 128 -8.20 2.48 -3.21
C PHE A 128 -8.31 3.19 -4.59
N ILE A 129 -9.50 3.30 -5.17
CA ILE A 129 -9.73 4.08 -6.39
C ILE A 129 -9.40 5.56 -6.15
N ALA A 130 -9.78 6.13 -5.00
CA ALA A 130 -9.43 7.50 -4.64
C ALA A 130 -7.91 7.69 -4.52
N GLN A 131 -7.19 6.75 -3.91
CA GLN A 131 -5.71 6.75 -3.85
C GLN A 131 -5.08 6.77 -5.24
N ILE A 132 -5.52 5.88 -6.14
CA ILE A 132 -4.99 5.82 -7.51
C ILE A 132 -5.27 7.15 -8.24
N SER A 133 -6.49 7.65 -8.17
CA SER A 133 -6.90 8.91 -8.81
C SER A 133 -6.07 10.09 -8.30
N GLN A 134 -5.85 10.18 -6.97
CA GLN A 134 -5.02 11.22 -6.36
C GLN A 134 -3.55 11.08 -6.76
N SER A 135 -3.05 9.85 -6.89
CA SER A 135 -1.67 9.58 -7.34
C SER A 135 -1.44 10.02 -8.78
N VAL A 136 -2.41 9.81 -9.67
CA VAL A 136 -2.35 10.29 -11.08
C VAL A 136 -2.27 11.82 -11.11
N ALA A 137 -3.12 12.52 -10.38
CA ALA A 137 -3.10 13.99 -10.29
C ALA A 137 -1.79 14.49 -9.68
N CYS A 138 -1.36 13.89 -8.57
CA CYS A 138 -0.11 14.21 -7.88
C CYS A 138 1.11 14.07 -8.79
N ASN A 139 1.21 12.96 -9.54
CA ASN A 139 2.31 12.69 -10.45
C ASN A 139 2.42 13.74 -11.57
N ARG A 140 1.31 14.36 -11.96
CA ARG A 140 1.26 15.37 -13.02
C ARG A 140 1.50 16.79 -12.52
N LEU A 141 1.03 17.12 -11.32
CA LEU A 141 0.89 18.50 -10.85
C LEU A 141 1.91 18.95 -9.81
N HIS A 142 2.48 18.00 -9.04
CA HIS A 142 3.36 18.32 -7.93
C HIS A 142 4.83 18.08 -8.23
N GLN A 143 5.70 18.83 -7.52
CA GLN A 143 7.14 18.72 -7.64
C GLN A 143 7.66 17.42 -7.00
N ILE A 144 8.84 16.96 -7.44
CA ILE A 144 9.42 15.67 -7.00
C ILE A 144 9.62 15.64 -5.49
N GLU A 145 10.06 16.73 -4.87
CA GLU A 145 10.27 16.82 -3.42
C GLU A 145 8.98 16.60 -2.64
N GLN A 146 7.89 17.24 -3.06
CA GLN A 146 6.56 17.09 -2.45
C GLN A 146 6.04 15.66 -2.61
N ARG A 147 6.21 15.09 -3.80
CA ARG A 147 5.80 13.71 -4.12
C ARG A 147 6.60 12.69 -3.30
N LEU A 148 7.91 12.91 -3.15
CA LEU A 148 8.77 12.06 -2.33
C LEU A 148 8.36 12.13 -0.85
N ALA A 149 8.15 13.33 -0.31
CA ALA A 149 7.69 13.52 1.07
C ALA A 149 6.34 12.80 1.30
N ARG A 150 5.36 12.99 0.41
CA ARG A 150 4.07 12.29 0.44
C ARG A 150 4.26 10.78 0.46
N TRP A 151 5.04 10.23 -0.47
CA TRP A 151 5.22 8.80 -0.63
C TRP A 151 5.92 8.18 0.59
N LEU A 152 6.93 8.83 1.17
CA LEU A 152 7.57 8.38 2.40
C LEU A 152 6.60 8.31 3.58
N LEU A 153 5.72 9.30 3.73
CA LEU A 153 4.67 9.31 4.76
C LEU A 153 3.64 8.20 4.54
N GLU A 154 3.27 7.94 3.29
CA GLU A 154 2.37 6.83 2.96
C GLU A 154 2.98 5.48 3.30
N VAL A 155 4.27 5.27 3.00
CA VAL A 155 4.99 4.05 3.37
C VAL A 155 5.07 3.90 4.88
N GLN A 156 5.47 4.97 5.59
CA GLN A 156 5.54 5.01 7.05
C GLN A 156 4.21 4.59 7.69
N ASP A 157 3.10 5.17 7.25
CA ASP A 157 1.76 4.85 7.80
C ASP A 157 1.38 3.38 7.53
N ARG A 158 1.78 2.82 6.38
CA ARG A 158 1.43 1.45 5.97
C ARG A 158 2.23 0.35 6.66
N ILE A 159 3.47 0.62 7.06
CA ILE A 159 4.31 -0.36 7.77
C ILE A 159 4.47 -0.04 9.27
N ASN A 160 3.96 1.10 9.74
CA ASN A 160 4.10 1.60 11.11
C ASN A 160 5.58 1.71 11.58
N SER A 161 6.48 2.13 10.69
CA SER A 161 7.91 2.28 10.98
C SER A 161 8.44 3.60 10.44
N ASP A 162 9.26 4.28 11.24
CA ASP A 162 9.99 5.47 10.81
C ASP A 162 11.26 5.11 10.03
N GLU A 163 11.69 3.84 10.08
CA GLU A 163 12.80 3.30 9.31
C GLU A 163 12.27 2.55 8.09
N LEU A 164 12.71 2.99 6.91
CA LEU A 164 12.26 2.51 5.61
C LEU A 164 13.45 1.97 4.82
N ILE A 165 13.42 0.70 4.42
CA ILE A 165 14.49 0.07 3.62
C ILE A 165 14.13 0.20 2.14
N LEU A 166 14.58 1.30 1.52
CA LEU A 166 14.18 1.73 0.19
C LEU A 166 15.40 2.21 -0.63
N THR A 167 15.66 1.57 -1.76
CA THR A 167 16.74 2.03 -2.67
C THR A 167 16.28 3.19 -3.54
N GLN A 168 17.23 4.02 -4.01
CA GLN A 168 16.92 5.12 -4.96
C GLN A 168 16.30 4.61 -6.26
N GLU A 169 16.70 3.43 -6.71
CA GLU A 169 16.13 2.78 -7.89
C GLU A 169 14.66 2.47 -7.69
N LEU A 170 14.32 1.85 -6.56
CA LEU A 170 12.94 1.58 -6.18
C LEU A 170 12.11 2.88 -6.15
N ILE A 171 12.60 3.90 -5.43
CA ILE A 171 11.91 5.19 -5.32
C ILE A 171 11.74 5.83 -6.71
N SER A 172 12.74 5.74 -7.60
CA SER A 172 12.66 6.29 -8.95
C SER A 172 11.57 5.61 -9.79
N ASN A 173 11.46 4.28 -9.68
CA ASN A 173 10.41 3.52 -10.34
C ASN A 173 9.02 3.87 -9.78
N MET A 174 8.91 3.97 -8.44
CA MET A 174 7.65 4.32 -7.76
C MET A 174 7.16 5.72 -8.12
N LEU A 175 8.06 6.70 -8.17
CA LEU A 175 7.71 8.07 -8.52
C LEU A 175 7.66 8.33 -10.03
N GLY A 176 8.09 7.38 -10.87
CA GLY A 176 8.16 7.56 -12.32
C GLY A 176 9.11 8.68 -12.73
N VAL A 177 10.27 8.81 -12.05
CA VAL A 177 11.26 9.85 -12.28
C VAL A 177 12.66 9.26 -12.43
N ARG A 178 13.62 10.04 -12.95
CA ARG A 178 15.02 9.61 -13.02
C ARG A 178 15.65 9.55 -11.63
N ARG A 179 16.58 8.62 -11.41
CA ARG A 179 17.32 8.48 -10.13
C ARG A 179 17.98 9.77 -9.66
N SER A 180 18.50 10.59 -10.59
CA SER A 180 19.07 11.90 -10.25
C SER A 180 18.05 12.85 -9.61
N GLY A 181 16.78 12.82 -10.04
CA GLY A 181 15.70 13.59 -9.43
C GLY A 181 15.41 13.13 -8.01
N VAL A 182 15.39 11.80 -7.77
CA VAL A 182 15.25 11.23 -6.42
C VAL A 182 16.40 11.67 -5.52
N THR A 183 17.64 11.59 -6.02
CA THR A 183 18.84 11.99 -5.26
C THR A 183 18.74 13.45 -4.82
N GLN A 184 18.40 14.36 -5.73
CA GLN A 184 18.26 15.79 -5.43
C GLN A 184 17.13 16.06 -4.43
N ALA A 185 15.98 15.44 -4.62
CA ALA A 185 14.84 15.58 -3.71
C ALA A 185 15.17 15.06 -2.30
N ALA A 186 15.77 13.87 -2.20
CA ALA A 186 16.16 13.29 -0.92
C ALA A 186 17.23 14.12 -0.22
N GLN A 187 18.20 14.69 -0.97
CA GLN A 187 19.22 15.58 -0.43
C GLN A 187 18.61 16.83 0.21
N LYS A 188 17.65 17.48 -0.47
CA LYS A 188 16.95 18.65 0.08
C LYS A 188 16.19 18.31 1.38
N LEU A 189 15.46 17.19 1.40
CA LEU A 189 14.76 16.76 2.61
C LEU A 189 15.74 16.46 3.76
N GLN A 190 16.93 15.95 3.45
CA GLN A 190 17.98 15.69 4.43
C GLN A 190 18.63 16.96 4.93
N GLU A 191 18.95 17.94 4.07
CA GLU A 191 19.47 19.26 4.44
C GLU A 191 18.52 20.04 5.35
N GLU A 192 17.20 19.86 5.15
CA GLU A 192 16.16 20.42 6.02
C GLU A 192 15.96 19.61 7.33
N GLY A 193 16.69 18.51 7.53
CA GLY A 193 16.60 17.66 8.73
C GLY A 193 15.30 16.89 8.85
N LEU A 194 14.62 16.61 7.74
CA LEU A 194 13.35 15.90 7.71
C LEU A 194 13.53 14.38 7.67
N ILE A 195 14.58 13.94 6.97
CA ILE A 195 14.98 12.54 6.83
C ILE A 195 16.50 12.40 7.00
N SER A 196 16.94 11.18 7.29
CA SER A 196 18.32 10.73 7.06
C SER A 196 18.29 9.65 5.99
N TYR A 197 19.14 9.74 4.98
CA TYR A 197 19.18 8.75 3.90
C TYR A 197 20.62 8.27 3.66
N SER A 198 20.86 7.00 3.88
CA SER A 198 22.16 6.37 3.65
C SER A 198 21.99 4.93 3.18
N ARG A 199 22.63 4.58 2.04
CA ARG A 199 22.77 3.20 1.54
C ARG A 199 21.45 2.38 1.48
N GLY A 200 20.36 3.04 1.06
CA GLY A 200 19.05 2.38 0.96
C GLY A 200 18.27 2.33 2.27
N HIS A 201 18.73 2.98 3.33
CA HIS A 201 18.01 3.18 4.58
C HIS A 201 17.56 4.63 4.68
N ILE A 202 16.28 4.84 4.88
CA ILE A 202 15.68 6.15 5.13
C ILE A 202 15.11 6.13 6.53
N GLN A 203 15.51 7.11 7.35
CA GLN A 203 14.92 7.37 8.66
C GLN A 203 14.14 8.68 8.59
N ILE A 204 12.87 8.66 8.92
CA ILE A 204 12.05 9.87 9.09
C ILE A 204 12.41 10.47 10.44
N LEU A 205 12.99 11.70 10.44
CA LEU A 205 13.44 12.38 11.63
C LEU A 205 12.37 13.32 12.22
N ASN A 206 11.54 13.90 11.36
CA ASN A 206 10.49 14.82 11.77
C ASN A 206 9.25 14.68 10.90
N GLN A 207 8.31 13.86 11.35
CA GLN A 207 7.07 13.58 10.62
C GLN A 207 6.25 14.84 10.36
N GLN A 208 6.06 15.72 11.37
CA GLN A 208 5.22 16.91 11.22
C GLN A 208 5.77 17.88 10.17
N LYS A 209 7.09 18.10 10.16
CA LYS A 209 7.72 18.92 9.13
C LYS A 209 7.71 18.24 7.76
N LEU A 210 7.83 16.92 7.70
CA LEU A 210 7.71 16.16 6.45
C LEU A 210 6.30 16.23 5.89
N GLU A 211 5.26 16.19 6.75
CA GLU A 211 3.86 16.42 6.35
C GLU A 211 3.67 17.84 5.77
N ALA A 212 4.22 18.86 6.42
CA ALA A 212 4.17 20.23 5.92
C ALA A 212 4.94 20.44 4.60
N LYS A 213 5.94 19.59 4.30
CA LYS A 213 6.70 19.61 3.03
C LYS A 213 6.00 18.81 1.93
N SER A 214 5.12 17.88 2.28
CA SER A 214 4.37 17.09 1.32
C SER A 214 3.32 17.95 0.59
N CYS A 215 2.78 17.41 -0.50
CA CYS A 215 1.58 18.00 -1.10
C CYS A 215 0.33 17.55 -0.31
N GLU A 216 -0.79 18.26 -0.48
CA GLU A 216 -2.10 17.97 0.08
C GLU A 216 -2.60 16.55 -0.20
N CYS A 217 -2.05 15.89 -1.22
CA CYS A 217 -2.45 14.54 -1.62
C CYS A 217 -2.32 13.52 -0.50
N PHE A 218 -1.36 13.69 0.42
CA PHE A 218 -1.21 12.81 1.58
C PHE A 218 -2.44 12.87 2.50
N GLU A 219 -2.87 14.09 2.85
CA GLU A 219 -4.03 14.28 3.71
C GLU A 219 -5.33 13.85 3.04
N VAL A 220 -5.52 14.21 1.76
CA VAL A 220 -6.70 13.83 0.99
C VAL A 220 -6.90 12.32 0.96
N VAL A 221 -5.84 11.55 0.67
CA VAL A 221 -5.93 10.08 0.66
C VAL A 221 -6.16 9.53 2.06
N ARG A 222 -5.43 10.02 3.07
CA ARG A 222 -5.58 9.60 4.47
C ARG A 222 -7.00 9.82 4.97
N ASP A 223 -7.56 11.00 4.74
CA ASP A 223 -8.89 11.38 5.21
C ASP A 223 -9.98 10.56 4.51
N GLU A 224 -9.80 10.23 3.23
CA GLU A 224 -10.73 9.36 2.49
C GLU A 224 -10.71 7.92 3.04
N TYR A 225 -9.53 7.38 3.36
CA TYR A 225 -9.42 6.09 4.04
C TYR A 225 -10.06 6.13 5.43
N ASP A 226 -9.81 7.17 6.22
CA ASP A 226 -10.40 7.34 7.55
C ASP A 226 -11.93 7.51 7.49
N ARG A 227 -12.45 8.19 6.46
CA ARG A 227 -13.89 8.35 6.23
C ARG A 227 -14.58 7.03 5.88
N LEU A 228 -13.97 6.22 5.01
CA LEU A 228 -14.58 5.00 4.47
C LEU A 228 -14.38 3.78 5.38
N LEU A 229 -13.23 3.67 6.03
CA LEU A 229 -12.82 2.48 6.78
C LEU A 229 -12.68 2.74 8.29
N GLY A 230 -12.96 3.96 8.75
CA GLY A 230 -12.72 4.36 10.12
C GLY A 230 -11.25 4.70 10.40
N ARG A 231 -11.03 5.49 11.45
CA ARG A 231 -9.67 5.91 11.83
C ARG A 231 -8.84 4.71 12.26
N LYS A 232 -7.67 4.57 11.67
CA LYS A 232 -6.67 3.61 12.11
C LYS A 232 -6.20 3.98 13.52
N ASN A 233 -6.10 3.00 14.39
CA ASN A 233 -5.53 3.17 15.71
C ASN A 233 -4.01 3.40 15.57
N ARG A 234 -3.62 4.65 15.36
CA ARG A 234 -2.23 5.09 15.33
C ARG A 234 -1.80 5.20 16.78
N GLY A 235 -1.20 4.12 17.33
CA GLY A 235 -0.68 4.15 18.70
C GLY A 235 0.06 5.46 18.93
N LYS A 236 -0.28 6.18 20.01
CA LYS A 236 0.49 7.36 20.42
C LYS A 236 1.91 6.89 20.68
N LYS A 237 2.87 7.36 19.87
CA LYS A 237 4.29 7.28 20.17
C LYS A 237 4.64 8.28 21.26
#